data_f0e5f724699512c7545c5b36c5d7e486
#
_entry.id   f0e5f724699512c7545c5b36c5d7e486
#
_cell.length_a   1.000
_cell.length_b   1.000
_cell.length_c   1.000
_cell.angle_alpha   90.00
_cell.angle_beta   90.00
_cell.angle_gamma   90.00
#
_symmetry.space_group_name_H-M   'P 1'
#
loop_
_entity.id
_entity.type
_entity.pdbx_description
1 polymer ?
#
loop_
_entity_poly.entity_id
_entity_poly.type
_entity_poly.pdbx_seq_one_letter_code
_entity_poly.pdbx_strand_id
1 'polypeptide(L)'
;MKPLPVISCCTPLAGAFLSDGEAAELERLFRVLGDRHRLKILNILLRAGGDAVCVCEFIDHLGLAQPTVSYHLKQLTDAGLLEREKRGTFAYFRVRPAAMERLHGLVEPVAG
;
A
#
# COMPACT_ATOMS: atom_id res chain seq x y z
N MET A 1 19.57 -8.00 -3.94
CA MET A 1 18.24 -8.61 -4.15
C MET A 1 17.20 -7.87 -3.33
N LYS A 2 16.15 -7.41 -3.95
CA LYS A 2 15.08 -6.74 -3.22
C LYS A 2 14.34 -7.74 -2.34
N PRO A 3 14.02 -7.39 -1.10
CA PRO A 3 13.17 -8.25 -0.28
C PRO A 3 11.79 -8.37 -0.91
N LEU A 4 11.12 -9.49 -0.65
CA LEU A 4 9.74 -9.66 -1.11
C LEU A 4 8.85 -8.57 -0.52
N PRO A 5 7.89 -8.03 -1.31
CA PRO A 5 6.95 -7.08 -0.77
C PRO A 5 6.18 -7.68 0.41
N VAL A 6 5.94 -6.86 1.42
CA VAL A 6 5.23 -7.30 2.64
C VAL A 6 3.88 -7.91 2.30
N ILE A 7 3.19 -7.33 1.32
CA ILE A 7 1.84 -7.77 0.92
C ILE A 7 1.82 -9.20 0.36
N SER A 8 2.93 -9.72 -0.13
CA SER A 8 2.96 -11.06 -0.74
C SER A 8 3.07 -12.20 0.28
N CYS A 9 3.28 -11.87 1.54
CA CYS A 9 3.62 -12.86 2.57
C CYS A 9 2.44 -13.49 3.28
N CYS A 10 1.21 -12.78 3.30
CA CYS A 10 0.43 -12.91 4.51
C CYS A 10 -0.75 -13.85 4.40
N THR A 11 -0.86 -14.65 5.44
CA THR A 11 -1.94 -15.60 5.61
C THR A 11 -3.24 -14.87 5.96
N PRO A 12 -4.38 -15.24 5.37
CA PRO A 12 -5.67 -14.67 5.76
C PRO A 12 -5.97 -14.87 7.24
N LEU A 13 -6.54 -13.85 7.87
CA LEU A 13 -6.84 -13.88 9.29
C LEU A 13 -7.93 -14.91 9.67
N ALA A 14 -8.81 -15.25 8.73
CA ALA A 14 -9.84 -16.25 8.96
C ALA A 14 -9.34 -17.69 8.79
N GLY A 15 -8.08 -17.89 8.49
CA GLY A 15 -7.49 -19.21 8.29
C GLY A 15 -7.07 -19.88 9.59
N ALA A 16 -5.97 -20.66 9.53
CA ALA A 16 -5.42 -21.34 10.69
C ALA A 16 -4.87 -20.35 11.73
N PHE A 17 -4.55 -20.85 12.92
CA PHE A 17 -3.91 -20.03 13.94
C PHE A 17 -2.56 -19.51 13.43
N LEU A 18 -2.29 -18.24 13.70
CA LEU A 18 -1.06 -17.60 13.25
C LEU A 18 0.12 -18.03 14.10
N SER A 19 1.23 -18.35 13.44
CA SER A 19 2.52 -18.44 14.12
C SER A 19 3.04 -17.06 14.46
N ASP A 20 4.04 -16.98 15.34
CA ASP A 20 4.69 -15.69 15.66
C ASP A 20 5.28 -15.05 14.40
N GLY A 21 5.86 -15.83 13.51
CA GLY A 21 6.43 -15.32 12.26
C GLY A 21 5.37 -14.73 11.35
N GLU A 22 4.24 -15.43 11.19
CA GLU A 22 3.13 -14.94 10.38
C GLU A 22 2.53 -13.68 10.97
N ALA A 23 2.37 -13.63 12.28
CA ALA A 23 1.86 -12.45 12.97
C ALA A 23 2.80 -11.25 12.81
N ALA A 24 4.11 -11.48 12.87
CA ALA A 24 5.10 -10.42 12.68
C ALA A 24 5.08 -9.86 11.26
N GLU A 25 4.84 -10.71 10.26
CA GLU A 25 4.71 -10.26 8.87
C GLU A 25 3.47 -9.41 8.68
N LEU A 26 2.34 -9.83 9.24
CA LEU A 26 1.11 -9.04 9.25
C LEU A 26 1.31 -7.70 9.96
N GLU A 27 2.00 -7.72 11.08
CA GLU A 27 2.30 -6.49 11.83
C GLU A 27 3.04 -5.48 10.95
N ARG A 28 4.03 -5.93 10.17
CA ARG A 28 4.77 -5.02 9.28
C ARG A 28 3.86 -4.39 8.23
N LEU A 29 2.96 -5.19 7.66
CA LEU A 29 2.01 -4.69 6.67
C LEU A 29 1.08 -3.64 7.31
N PHE A 30 0.50 -3.95 8.45
CA PHE A 30 -0.41 -3.03 9.13
C PHE A 30 0.29 -1.76 9.63
N ARG A 31 1.57 -1.84 9.97
CA ARG A 31 2.36 -0.65 10.31
C ARG A 31 2.52 0.28 9.13
N VAL A 32 2.75 -0.28 7.94
CA VAL A 32 2.83 0.53 6.72
C VAL A 32 1.50 1.23 6.46
N LEU A 33 0.39 0.54 6.68
CA LEU A 33 -0.95 1.09 6.49
C LEU A 33 -1.41 2.01 7.62
N GLY A 34 -0.85 1.86 8.81
CA GLY A 34 -1.29 2.55 10.01
C GLY A 34 -0.78 3.98 10.15
N ASP A 35 -0.82 4.74 9.07
CA ASP A 35 -0.41 6.15 9.03
C ASP A 35 -1.49 6.93 8.29
N ARG A 36 -1.96 8.04 8.90
CA ARG A 36 -3.08 8.82 8.33
C ARG A 36 -2.78 9.35 6.93
N HIS A 37 -1.56 9.73 6.66
CA HIS A 37 -1.18 10.28 5.35
C HIS A 37 -1.14 9.17 4.30
N ARG A 38 -0.67 7.99 4.67
CA ARG A 38 -0.65 6.84 3.77
C ARG A 38 -2.07 6.36 3.46
N LEU A 39 -2.96 6.41 4.44
CA LEU A 39 -4.38 6.09 4.20
C LEU A 39 -5.03 7.10 3.26
N LYS A 40 -4.70 8.39 3.39
CA LYS A 40 -5.17 9.41 2.46
C LYS A 40 -4.64 9.18 1.04
N ILE A 41 -3.39 8.77 0.91
CA ILE A 41 -2.81 8.41 -0.38
C ILE A 41 -3.59 7.26 -1.02
N LEU A 42 -3.84 6.19 -0.26
CA LEU A 42 -4.64 5.07 -0.77
C LEU A 42 -6.05 5.50 -1.15
N ASN A 43 -6.66 6.38 -0.37
CA ASN A 43 -7.98 6.92 -0.68
C ASN A 43 -7.99 7.62 -2.04
N ILE A 44 -6.99 8.47 -2.29
CA ILE A 44 -6.87 9.19 -3.57
C ILE A 44 -6.73 8.19 -4.72
N LEU A 45 -5.86 7.19 -4.56
CA LEU A 45 -5.58 6.21 -5.59
C LEU A 45 -6.77 5.30 -5.88
N LEU A 46 -7.49 4.87 -4.86
CA LEU A 46 -8.67 4.03 -5.04
C LEU A 46 -9.80 4.81 -5.70
N ARG A 47 -9.94 6.09 -5.41
CA ARG A 47 -10.90 6.96 -6.08
C ARG A 47 -10.55 7.16 -7.56
N ALA A 48 -9.28 7.07 -7.90
CA ALA A 48 -8.83 7.19 -9.29
C ALA A 48 -9.14 5.93 -10.13
N GLY A 49 -9.62 4.86 -9.51
CA GLY A 49 -10.11 3.68 -10.22
C GLY A 49 -9.07 2.93 -11.02
N GLY A 50 -7.82 2.95 -10.60
CA GLY A 50 -6.73 2.26 -11.30
C GLY A 50 -5.87 3.17 -12.15
N ASP A 51 -6.29 4.41 -12.39
CA ASP A 51 -5.48 5.38 -13.12
C ASP A 51 -4.29 5.84 -12.28
N ALA A 52 -3.18 6.14 -12.96
CA ALA A 52 -1.99 6.66 -12.30
C ALA A 52 -2.20 8.12 -11.91
N VAL A 53 -1.73 8.48 -10.72
CA VAL A 53 -1.87 9.83 -10.14
C VAL A 53 -0.50 10.45 -9.97
N CYS A 54 -0.36 11.70 -10.40
CA CYS A 54 0.89 12.46 -10.28
C CYS A 54 1.24 12.73 -8.82
N VAL A 55 2.53 12.67 -8.49
CA VAL A 55 3.01 13.06 -7.15
C VAL A 55 2.53 14.46 -6.77
N CYS A 56 2.39 15.36 -7.73
CA CYS A 56 1.93 16.73 -7.51
C CYS A 56 0.53 16.79 -6.89
N GLU A 57 -0.35 15.84 -7.23
CA GLU A 57 -1.69 15.80 -6.65
C GLU A 57 -1.67 15.40 -5.17
N PHE A 58 -0.78 14.50 -4.80
CA PHE A 58 -0.63 14.11 -3.39
C PHE A 58 -0.11 15.29 -2.55
N ILE A 59 0.83 16.04 -3.09
CA ILE A 59 1.37 17.22 -2.40
C ILE A 59 0.25 18.22 -2.13
N ASP A 60 -0.58 18.50 -3.13
CA ASP A 60 -1.69 19.44 -3.00
C ASP A 60 -2.73 18.96 -1.97
N HIS A 61 -3.12 17.69 -2.06
CA HIS A 61 -4.13 17.13 -1.16
C HIS A 61 -3.67 16.98 0.28
N LEU A 62 -2.41 16.60 0.48
CA LEU A 62 -1.90 16.33 1.81
C LEU A 62 -1.39 17.58 2.53
N GLY A 63 -1.02 18.60 1.77
CA GLY A 63 -0.44 19.81 2.37
C GLY A 63 0.92 19.57 3.03
N LEU A 64 1.66 18.54 2.57
CA LEU A 64 2.95 18.17 3.09
C LEU A 64 4.05 18.56 2.10
N ALA A 65 5.27 18.71 2.60
CA ALA A 65 6.42 18.96 1.74
C ALA A 65 6.69 17.75 0.84
N GLN A 66 7.20 18.00 -0.36
CA GLN A 66 7.49 16.95 -1.33
C GLN A 66 8.33 15.79 -0.77
N PRO A 67 9.42 16.02 -0.02
CA PRO A 67 10.20 14.91 0.53
C PRO A 67 9.39 14.00 1.45
N THR A 68 8.48 14.57 2.24
CA THR A 68 7.63 13.80 3.14
C THR A 68 6.63 12.96 2.36
N VAL A 69 6.00 13.54 1.34
CA VAL A 69 5.08 12.80 0.46
C VAL A 69 5.83 11.67 -0.24
N SER A 70 7.00 11.96 -0.79
CA SER A 70 7.83 10.95 -1.47
C SER A 70 8.22 9.81 -0.53
N TYR A 71 8.51 10.12 0.73
CA TYR A 71 8.81 9.10 1.74
C TYR A 71 7.61 8.13 1.92
N HIS A 72 6.41 8.67 2.09
CA HIS A 72 5.21 7.84 2.25
C HIS A 72 4.92 7.00 1.02
N LEU A 73 5.05 7.58 -0.16
CA LEU A 73 4.86 6.85 -1.42
C LEU A 73 5.87 5.72 -1.56
N LYS A 74 7.12 5.96 -1.17
CA LYS A 74 8.17 4.94 -1.19
C LYS A 74 7.85 3.79 -0.26
N GLN A 75 7.39 4.08 0.96
CA GLN A 75 7.01 3.04 1.92
C GLN A 75 5.90 2.15 1.36
N LEU A 76 4.89 2.73 0.74
CA LEU A 76 3.80 1.98 0.13
C LEU A 76 4.26 1.18 -1.09
N THR A 77 5.13 1.76 -1.90
CA THR A 77 5.67 1.09 -3.09
C THR A 77 6.57 -0.08 -2.70
N ASP A 78 7.44 0.12 -1.73
CA ASP A 78 8.35 -0.93 -1.25
C ASP A 78 7.58 -2.09 -0.59
N ALA A 79 6.43 -1.79 0.01
CA ALA A 79 5.56 -2.82 0.58
C ALA A 79 4.77 -3.60 -0.48
N GLY A 80 4.86 -3.19 -1.73
CA GLY A 80 4.18 -3.87 -2.84
C GLY A 80 2.75 -3.42 -3.09
N LEU A 81 2.32 -2.34 -2.46
CA LEU A 81 0.95 -1.84 -2.60
C LEU A 81 0.75 -0.95 -3.82
N LEU A 82 1.80 -0.24 -4.23
CA LEU A 82 1.77 0.70 -5.34
C LEU A 82 2.79 0.35 -6.40
N GLU A 83 2.50 0.80 -7.62
CA GLU A 83 3.45 0.85 -8.73
C GLU A 83 3.81 2.29 -8.99
N ARG A 84 5.10 2.54 -9.25
CA ARG A 84 5.61 3.84 -9.63
C ARG A 84 5.93 3.84 -11.12
N GLU A 85 5.52 4.90 -11.79
CA GLU A 85 5.80 5.11 -13.21
C GLU A 85 6.37 6.52 -13.39
N LYS A 86 7.48 6.64 -14.09
CA LYS A 86 8.06 7.94 -14.39
C LYS A 86 7.56 8.41 -15.75
N ARG A 87 7.00 9.64 -15.79
CA ARG A 87 6.58 10.30 -17.03
C ARG A 87 7.25 11.65 -17.10
N GLY A 88 8.26 11.77 -17.96
CA GLY A 88 9.07 13.00 -18.02
C GLY A 88 9.77 13.25 -16.69
N THR A 89 9.54 14.42 -16.10
CA THR A 89 10.17 14.82 -14.83
C THR A 89 9.34 14.42 -13.60
N PHE A 90 8.11 13.93 -13.81
CA PHE A 90 7.21 13.62 -12.70
C PHE A 90 7.05 12.12 -12.50
N ALA A 91 6.88 11.72 -11.24
CA ALA A 91 6.52 10.37 -10.90
C ALA A 91 5.00 10.26 -10.78
N TYR A 92 4.46 9.14 -11.25
CA TYR A 92 3.05 8.78 -11.17
C TYR A 92 2.93 7.48 -10.40
N PHE A 93 1.85 7.32 -9.67
CA PHE A 93 1.63 6.14 -8.83
C PHE A 93 0.24 5.59 -9.05
N ARG A 94 0.11 4.27 -8.98
CA ARG A 94 -1.18 3.59 -9.02
C ARG A 94 -1.17 2.43 -8.04
N VAL A 95 -2.35 2.02 -7.59
CA VAL A 95 -2.46 0.81 -6.76
C VAL A 95 -2.20 -0.42 -7.61
N ARG A 96 -1.61 -1.44 -6.99
CA ARG A 96 -1.48 -2.75 -7.62
C ARG A 96 -2.78 -3.52 -7.36
N PRO A 97 -3.53 -3.89 -8.40
CA PRO A 97 -4.81 -4.60 -8.19
C PRO A 97 -4.65 -5.89 -7.39
N ALA A 98 -3.61 -6.68 -7.68
CA ALA A 98 -3.36 -7.91 -6.93
C ALA A 98 -3.11 -7.66 -5.45
N ALA A 99 -2.46 -6.54 -5.11
CA ALA A 99 -2.24 -6.16 -3.71
C ALA A 99 -3.54 -5.78 -3.02
N MET A 100 -4.42 -5.08 -3.71
CA MET A 100 -5.72 -4.70 -3.15
C MET A 100 -6.61 -5.93 -2.92
N GLU A 101 -6.59 -6.88 -3.83
CA GLU A 101 -7.29 -8.16 -3.65
C GLU A 101 -6.75 -8.90 -2.43
N ARG A 102 -5.44 -8.89 -2.24
CA ARG A 102 -4.81 -9.55 -1.10
C ARG A 102 -5.19 -8.91 0.22
N LEU A 103 -5.23 -7.58 0.27
CA LEU A 103 -5.70 -6.85 1.45
C LEU A 103 -7.15 -7.21 1.77
N HIS A 104 -8.01 -7.24 0.77
CA HIS A 104 -9.39 -7.63 0.94
C HIS A 104 -9.49 -9.04 1.53
N GLY A 105 -8.72 -9.97 0.98
CA GLY A 105 -8.71 -11.36 1.45
C GLY A 105 -8.18 -11.55 2.86
N LEU A 106 -7.32 -10.64 3.35
CA LEU A 106 -6.76 -10.76 4.70
C LEU A 106 -7.82 -10.67 5.79
N VAL A 107 -8.84 -9.87 5.59
CA VAL A 107 -9.88 -9.60 6.61
C VAL A 107 -11.24 -10.14 6.22
N GLU A 108 -11.33 -10.87 5.11
CA GLU A 108 -12.57 -11.45 4.66
C GLU A 108 -13.00 -12.57 5.60
N PRO A 109 -14.22 -12.52 6.13
CA PRO A 109 -14.69 -13.60 6.99
C PRO A 109 -14.90 -14.90 6.21
N VAL A 110 -14.75 -16.03 6.89
CA VAL A 110 -15.05 -17.32 6.28
C VAL A 110 -16.55 -17.37 5.98
N ALA A 111 -16.89 -17.77 4.75
CA ALA A 111 -18.29 -18.00 4.39
C ALA A 111 -18.83 -19.15 5.23
N GLY A 112 -19.75 -18.82 6.10
CA GLY A 112 -20.39 -19.78 6.99
C GLY A 112 -21.44 -20.60 6.29
#